data_c512580b1b55592a04f320f78e7d3388
#
_entry.id   c512580b1b55592a04f320f78e7d3388
#
_cell.length_a   1.000
_cell.length_b   1.000
_cell.length_c   1.000
_cell.angle_alpha   90.00
_cell.angle_beta   90.00
_cell.angle_gamma   90.00
#
_symmetry.space_group_name_H-M   'P 1'
#
loop_
_entity.id
_entity.type
_entity.pdbx_description
1 polymer ?
#
loop_
_entity_poly.entity_id
_entity_poly.type
_entity_poly.pdbx_seq_one_letter_code
_entity_poly.pdbx_strand_id
1 'polypeptide(L)'
;MSRKTARSKVEQFRRDFITQAREASGGYASTADRMRIAKYFLNYLGENGIQLRHTDSIKTRHFVGYLQSRKEQGVSVRTVQNERSAIRGILFRGGRYKLADPDNPLLSNKALGLEPASRDGTKLPLTPDEFDKAFQAVEKKNPGVAAAMQLSYALGLRTKEAVEACKSIPSWKRALESGQNSVRVVFGTKGGRPRDTVILDRDSVRAAINYAEKVMEKQNGKLVDRPDIRKAIDTYRYQVRQVGLTGKKAPHSMRYHFSQEAKSFYERQGYTEREIFALVSMDLGHGDGRGKYVRQVYFKGWSDDE
;
A
#
# COMPACT_ATOMS: atom_id res chain seq x y z
N MET A 1 -0.51 42.37 23.63
CA MET A 1 -0.26 40.94 23.89
C MET A 1 1.23 40.67 23.95
N SER A 2 1.73 40.06 25.05
CA SER A 2 3.14 39.77 25.24
C SER A 2 3.68 38.80 24.20
N ARG A 3 4.97 38.95 23.74
CA ARG A 3 5.65 38.00 22.83
C ARG A 3 5.59 36.54 23.33
N LYS A 4 5.63 36.30 24.65
CA LYS A 4 5.47 34.98 25.29
C LYS A 4 4.09 34.36 24.98
N THR A 5 3.01 35.13 25.11
CA THR A 5 1.63 34.65 24.84
C THR A 5 1.39 34.34 23.38
N ALA A 6 2.00 35.13 22.48
CA ALA A 6 1.91 34.87 21.02
C ALA A 6 2.64 33.59 20.61
N ARG A 7 3.85 33.34 21.16
CA ARG A 7 4.63 32.13 20.93
C ARG A 7 3.90 30.88 21.46
N SER A 8 3.30 30.96 22.62
CA SER A 8 2.47 29.90 23.20
C SER A 8 1.27 29.51 22.28
N LYS A 9 0.60 30.51 21.65
CA LYS A 9 -0.52 30.25 20.73
C LYS A 9 -0.09 29.57 19.42
N VAL A 10 1.08 29.92 18.87
CA VAL A 10 1.63 29.24 17.69
C VAL A 10 1.97 27.79 18.01
N GLU A 11 2.57 27.53 19.15
CA GLU A 11 2.88 26.16 19.60
C GLU A 11 1.59 25.36 19.87
N GLN A 12 0.56 26.00 20.42
CA GLN A 12 -0.75 25.36 20.61
C GLN A 12 -1.35 24.97 19.25
N PHE A 13 -1.37 25.88 18.27
CA PHE A 13 -1.83 25.58 16.91
C PHE A 13 -1.09 24.37 16.32
N ARG A 14 0.24 24.30 16.47
CA ARG A 14 1.02 23.15 15.97
C ARG A 14 0.59 21.84 16.62
N ARG A 15 0.35 21.81 17.92
CA ARG A 15 -0.16 20.62 18.63
C ARG A 15 -1.56 20.24 18.15
N ASP A 16 -2.46 21.22 18.03
CA ASP A 16 -3.83 21.00 17.59
C ASP A 16 -3.89 20.45 16.17
N PHE A 17 -3.08 20.97 15.26
CA PHE A 17 -3.01 20.49 13.88
C PHE A 17 -2.51 19.04 13.80
N ILE A 18 -1.52 18.65 14.61
CA ILE A 18 -1.06 17.25 14.73
C ILE A 18 -2.16 16.35 15.33
N THR A 19 -2.90 16.85 16.32
CA THR A 19 -4.04 16.12 16.91
C THR A 19 -5.13 15.90 15.88
N GLN A 20 -5.52 16.91 15.11
CA GLN A 20 -6.45 16.79 13.98
C GLN A 20 -5.96 15.78 12.93
N ALA A 21 -4.66 15.75 12.63
CA ALA A 21 -4.07 14.76 11.72
C ALA A 21 -4.19 13.32 12.26
N ARG A 22 -4.10 13.13 13.56
CA ARG A 22 -4.27 11.83 14.22
C ARG A 22 -5.73 11.37 14.21
N GLU A 23 -6.66 12.29 14.46
CA GLU A 23 -8.08 12.01 14.63
C GLU A 23 -8.88 11.96 13.32
N ALA A 24 -8.32 12.47 12.22
CA ALA A 24 -8.96 12.32 10.92
C ALA A 24 -9.09 10.84 10.53
N SER A 25 -10.15 10.49 9.81
CA SER A 25 -10.51 9.11 9.45
C SER A 25 -9.40 8.35 8.73
N GLY A 26 -9.30 7.04 8.95
CA GLY A 26 -8.36 6.16 8.26
C GLY A 26 -7.67 5.15 9.18
N GLY A 27 -7.07 4.13 8.57
CA GLY A 27 -6.32 3.11 9.30
C GLY A 27 -4.98 3.61 9.82
N TYR A 28 -4.34 2.83 10.70
CA TYR A 28 -3.09 3.19 11.38
C TYR A 28 -1.97 3.73 10.45
N ALA A 29 -1.74 3.05 9.30
CA ALA A 29 -0.72 3.49 8.36
C ALA A 29 -1.06 4.85 7.71
N SER A 30 -2.32 5.07 7.37
CA SER A 30 -2.80 6.35 6.82
C SER A 30 -2.69 7.48 7.85
N THR A 31 -2.94 7.18 9.12
CA THR A 31 -2.80 8.15 10.22
C THR A 31 -1.32 8.52 10.42
N ALA A 32 -0.40 7.55 10.43
CA ALA A 32 1.03 7.81 10.56
C ALA A 32 1.55 8.68 9.39
N ASP A 33 1.13 8.37 8.16
CA ASP A 33 1.51 9.14 6.98
C ASP A 33 0.94 10.57 7.04
N ARG A 34 -0.31 10.72 7.43
CA ARG A 34 -0.95 12.03 7.60
C ARG A 34 -0.27 12.88 8.65
N MET A 35 0.13 12.30 9.77
CA MET A 35 0.89 13.01 10.81
C MET A 35 2.27 13.46 10.29
N ARG A 36 2.94 12.66 9.46
CA ARG A 36 4.19 13.03 8.81
C ARG A 36 3.98 14.22 7.86
N ILE A 37 2.94 14.18 7.04
CA ILE A 37 2.57 15.26 6.11
C ILE A 37 2.19 16.54 6.88
N ALA A 38 1.45 16.42 7.98
CA ALA A 38 1.16 17.55 8.86
C ALA A 38 2.43 18.24 9.35
N LYS A 39 3.46 17.48 9.74
CA LYS A 39 4.76 18.03 10.13
C LYS A 39 5.43 18.78 8.98
N TYR A 40 5.39 18.26 7.75
CA TYR A 40 5.93 18.95 6.59
C TYR A 40 5.24 20.29 6.34
N PHE A 41 3.90 20.33 6.43
CA PHE A 41 3.15 21.57 6.30
C PHE A 41 3.49 22.58 7.40
N LEU A 42 3.57 22.14 8.66
CA LEU A 42 3.95 23.01 9.78
C LEU A 42 5.39 23.53 9.68
N ASN A 43 6.31 22.74 9.14
CA ASN A 43 7.68 23.18 8.89
C ASN A 43 7.72 24.23 7.78
N TYR A 44 7.02 23.99 6.65
CA TYR A 44 6.86 24.96 5.60
C TYR A 44 6.35 26.33 6.11
N LEU A 45 5.32 26.33 6.97
CA LEU A 45 4.82 27.56 7.58
C LEU A 45 5.91 28.25 8.39
N GLY A 46 6.68 27.51 9.19
CA GLY A 46 7.77 28.05 10.02
C GLY A 46 8.91 28.63 9.18
N GLU A 47 9.37 27.91 8.18
CA GLU A 47 10.44 28.30 7.25
C GLU A 47 10.10 29.59 6.47
N ASN A 48 8.81 29.80 6.18
CA ASN A 48 8.31 30.99 5.50
C ASN A 48 7.84 32.10 6.47
N GLY A 49 8.15 32.02 7.76
CA GLY A 49 7.79 33.03 8.75
C GLY A 49 6.29 33.14 9.04
N ILE A 50 5.47 32.17 8.60
CA ILE A 50 4.01 32.20 8.73
C ILE A 50 3.60 31.71 10.14
N GLN A 51 3.25 32.64 11.01
CA GLN A 51 2.87 32.36 12.39
C GLN A 51 1.35 32.29 12.56
N LEU A 52 0.75 31.11 12.31
CA LEU A 52 -0.65 30.87 12.55
C LEU A 52 -0.91 30.51 14.02
N ARG A 53 -2.04 30.94 14.55
CA ARG A 53 -2.44 30.73 15.95
C ARG A 53 -3.63 29.77 16.07
N HIS A 54 -4.38 29.56 15.00
CA HIS A 54 -5.56 28.70 14.93
C HIS A 54 -5.67 28.06 13.54
N THR A 55 -6.28 26.86 13.46
CA THR A 55 -6.56 26.19 12.19
C THR A 55 -7.43 27.06 11.27
N ASP A 56 -8.31 27.88 11.84
CA ASP A 56 -9.18 28.82 11.09
C ASP A 56 -8.40 29.88 10.33
N SER A 57 -7.19 30.20 10.78
CA SER A 57 -6.33 31.18 10.12
C SER A 57 -5.62 30.64 8.87
N ILE A 58 -5.73 29.33 8.59
CA ILE A 58 -5.22 28.73 7.36
C ILE A 58 -6.04 29.26 6.18
N LYS A 59 -5.34 29.88 5.21
CA LYS A 59 -5.93 30.38 3.96
C LYS A 59 -5.48 29.52 2.79
N THR A 60 -6.21 29.59 1.67
CA THR A 60 -5.88 28.92 0.41
C THR A 60 -4.42 29.13 0.01
N ARG A 61 -3.89 30.38 0.12
CA ARG A 61 -2.49 30.68 -0.22
C ARG A 61 -1.46 29.88 0.57
N HIS A 62 -1.72 29.55 1.86
CA HIS A 62 -0.80 28.77 2.67
C HIS A 62 -0.76 27.32 2.21
N PHE A 63 -1.90 26.79 1.81
CA PHE A 63 -2.04 25.43 1.29
C PHE A 63 -1.42 25.29 -0.11
N VAL A 64 -1.75 26.22 -1.01
CA VAL A 64 -1.19 26.28 -2.37
C VAL A 64 0.33 26.46 -2.33
N GLY A 65 0.83 27.42 -1.53
CA GLY A 65 2.28 27.65 -1.40
C GLY A 65 3.04 26.42 -0.89
N TYR A 66 2.47 25.70 0.08
CA TYR A 66 3.05 24.41 0.51
C TYR A 66 3.15 23.41 -0.63
N LEU A 67 2.08 23.18 -1.38
CA LEU A 67 2.08 22.20 -2.47
C LEU A 67 3.04 22.61 -3.60
N GLN A 68 3.16 23.91 -3.88
CA GLN A 68 4.14 24.44 -4.85
C GLN A 68 5.57 24.21 -4.38
N SER A 69 5.89 24.52 -3.12
CA SER A 69 7.23 24.26 -2.55
C SER A 69 7.61 22.78 -2.62
N ARG A 70 6.65 21.86 -2.46
CA ARG A 70 6.90 20.43 -2.62
C ARG A 70 7.26 20.07 -4.06
N LYS A 71 6.61 20.70 -5.05
CA LYS A 71 6.93 20.51 -6.47
C LYS A 71 8.34 21.03 -6.77
N GLU A 72 8.68 22.22 -6.30
CA GLU A 72 10.00 22.83 -6.46
C GLU A 72 11.12 21.99 -5.84
N GLN A 73 10.83 21.27 -4.75
CA GLN A 73 11.71 20.26 -4.15
C GLN A 73 11.83 18.95 -4.98
N GLY A 74 11.21 18.86 -6.16
CA GLY A 74 11.27 17.68 -7.00
C GLY A 74 10.40 16.51 -6.51
N VAL A 75 9.46 16.75 -5.60
CA VAL A 75 8.56 15.68 -5.12
C VAL A 75 7.60 15.30 -6.25
N SER A 76 7.45 13.98 -6.47
CA SER A 76 6.60 13.48 -7.57
C SER A 76 5.16 13.97 -7.46
N VAL A 77 4.54 14.25 -8.61
CA VAL A 77 3.15 14.74 -8.70
C VAL A 77 2.19 13.86 -7.90
N ARG A 78 2.34 12.53 -7.97
CA ARG A 78 1.53 11.59 -7.20
C ARG A 78 1.68 11.78 -5.69
N THR A 79 2.90 12.00 -5.22
CA THR A 79 3.14 12.26 -3.79
C THR A 79 2.51 13.56 -3.35
N VAL A 80 2.64 14.63 -4.15
CA VAL A 80 2.00 15.93 -3.85
C VAL A 80 0.48 15.82 -3.84
N GLN A 81 -0.12 15.05 -4.76
CA GLN A 81 -1.56 14.74 -4.74
C GLN A 81 -1.99 14.02 -3.44
N ASN A 82 -1.17 13.08 -2.95
CA ASN A 82 -1.42 12.39 -1.69
C ASN A 82 -1.29 13.34 -0.48
N GLU A 83 -0.27 14.20 -0.49
CA GLU A 83 -0.08 15.23 0.53
C GLU A 83 -1.26 16.21 0.55
N ARG A 84 -1.73 16.66 -0.62
CA ARG A 84 -2.93 17.48 -0.76
C ARG A 84 -4.15 16.79 -0.11
N SER A 85 -4.37 15.53 -0.43
CA SER A 85 -5.50 14.77 0.13
C SER A 85 -5.38 14.62 1.65
N ALA A 86 -4.18 14.39 2.17
CA ALA A 86 -3.92 14.29 3.61
C ALA A 86 -4.22 15.62 4.34
N ILE A 87 -3.71 16.75 3.82
CA ILE A 87 -3.96 18.09 4.40
C ILE A 87 -5.46 18.40 4.37
N ARG A 88 -6.17 18.07 3.28
CA ARG A 88 -7.62 18.25 3.23
C ARG A 88 -8.34 17.47 4.31
N GLY A 89 -7.95 16.22 4.58
CA GLY A 89 -8.50 15.44 5.69
C GLY A 89 -8.28 16.09 7.06
N ILE A 90 -7.10 16.71 7.27
CA ILE A 90 -6.78 17.45 8.50
C ILE A 90 -7.66 18.70 8.63
N LEU A 91 -7.76 19.47 7.56
CA LEU A 91 -8.57 20.68 7.49
C LEU A 91 -10.06 20.39 7.73
N PHE A 92 -10.58 19.30 7.15
CA PHE A 92 -11.94 18.83 7.37
C PHE A 92 -12.17 18.52 8.86
N ARG A 93 -11.25 17.77 9.49
CA ARG A 93 -11.32 17.47 10.93
C ARG A 93 -11.24 18.72 11.79
N GLY A 94 -10.49 19.73 11.35
CA GLY A 94 -10.37 21.04 11.99
C GLY A 94 -11.50 22.03 11.67
N GLY A 95 -12.60 21.60 11.05
CA GLY A 95 -13.76 22.45 10.77
C GLY A 95 -13.62 23.36 9.53
N ARG A 96 -12.54 23.25 8.77
CA ARG A 96 -12.28 24.06 7.57
C ARG A 96 -12.93 23.47 6.32
N TYR A 97 -14.22 23.22 6.34
CA TYR A 97 -14.95 22.48 5.31
C TYR A 97 -14.79 23.06 3.90
N LYS A 98 -14.94 24.39 3.73
CA LYS A 98 -14.77 25.06 2.42
C LYS A 98 -13.36 24.87 1.83
N LEU A 99 -12.33 24.90 2.67
CA LEU A 99 -10.96 24.70 2.23
C LEU A 99 -10.62 23.21 2.02
N ALA A 100 -11.32 22.34 2.73
CA ALA A 100 -11.21 20.89 2.61
C ALA A 100 -12.05 20.30 1.47
N ASP A 101 -12.96 21.07 0.87
CA ASP A 101 -13.88 20.62 -0.15
C ASP A 101 -13.13 19.97 -1.34
N PRO A 102 -13.51 18.73 -1.73
CA PRO A 102 -13.00 18.08 -2.94
C PRO A 102 -13.17 18.92 -4.20
N ASP A 103 -14.27 19.62 -4.30
CA ASP A 103 -14.68 20.39 -5.49
C ASP A 103 -14.21 21.84 -5.46
N ASN A 104 -13.37 22.23 -4.47
CA ASN A 104 -12.79 23.56 -4.42
C ASN A 104 -11.94 23.81 -5.70
N PRO A 105 -12.35 24.73 -6.59
CA PRO A 105 -11.71 24.91 -7.90
C PRO A 105 -10.27 25.38 -7.78
N LEU A 106 -9.91 26.18 -6.75
CA LEU A 106 -8.56 26.69 -6.50
C LEU A 106 -7.59 25.60 -6.02
N LEU A 107 -8.12 24.49 -5.54
CA LEU A 107 -7.36 23.35 -5.01
C LEU A 107 -7.55 22.09 -5.86
N SER A 108 -8.11 22.21 -7.08
CA SER A 108 -8.16 21.11 -8.05
C SER A 108 -6.76 20.70 -8.51
N ASN A 109 -6.60 19.47 -9.00
CA ASN A 109 -5.33 19.04 -9.56
C ASN A 109 -4.91 19.92 -10.73
N LYS A 110 -5.86 20.31 -11.59
CA LYS A 110 -5.63 21.18 -12.73
C LYS A 110 -5.13 22.56 -12.30
N ALA A 111 -5.81 23.21 -11.36
CA ALA A 111 -5.43 24.54 -10.87
C ALA A 111 -4.04 24.55 -10.19
N LEU A 112 -3.64 23.44 -9.58
CA LEU A 112 -2.35 23.29 -8.91
C LEU A 112 -1.23 22.78 -9.83
N GLY A 113 -1.54 22.52 -11.11
CA GLY A 113 -0.59 21.92 -12.05
C GLY A 113 -0.09 20.55 -11.59
N LEU A 114 -0.99 19.73 -11.02
CA LEU A 114 -0.74 18.38 -10.53
C LEU A 114 -1.28 17.31 -11.51
N GLU A 115 -1.34 17.64 -12.79
CA GLU A 115 -1.76 16.75 -13.87
C GLU A 115 -0.71 16.75 -14.99
N PRO A 116 -0.60 15.63 -15.72
CA PRO A 116 -1.17 14.31 -15.42
C PRO A 116 -0.37 13.59 -14.35
N ALA A 117 -1.06 12.75 -13.55
CA ALA A 117 -0.39 11.78 -12.71
C ALA A 117 -0.81 10.39 -13.18
N SER A 118 0.09 9.68 -13.85
CA SER A 118 -0.16 8.31 -14.29
C SER A 118 -0.58 7.40 -13.13
N ARG A 119 -1.51 6.50 -13.41
CA ARG A 119 -1.90 5.39 -12.53
C ARG A 119 -1.35 4.07 -13.03
N ASP A 120 -0.52 4.07 -14.06
CA ASP A 120 0.07 2.87 -14.63
C ASP A 120 0.92 2.15 -13.61
N GLY A 121 1.03 0.86 -13.78
CA GLY A 121 1.84 0.02 -12.91
C GLY A 121 3.31 0.40 -12.98
N THR A 122 3.98 0.33 -11.85
CA THR A 122 5.41 0.67 -11.73
C THR A 122 6.27 -0.55 -11.48
N LYS A 123 5.69 -1.75 -11.48
CA LYS A 123 6.37 -3.00 -11.22
C LYS A 123 6.30 -3.91 -12.44
N LEU A 124 7.28 -4.80 -12.51
CA LEU A 124 7.34 -5.89 -13.48
C LEU A 124 7.11 -7.21 -12.74
N PRO A 125 6.41 -8.21 -13.29
CA PRO A 125 6.32 -9.52 -12.67
C PRO A 125 7.70 -10.14 -12.53
N LEU A 126 7.87 -10.98 -11.53
CA LEU A 126 9.04 -11.84 -11.43
C LEU A 126 8.86 -13.03 -12.37
N THR A 127 9.91 -13.35 -13.13
CA THR A 127 9.98 -14.63 -13.81
C THR A 127 10.18 -15.75 -12.78
N PRO A 128 9.86 -17.01 -13.12
CA PRO A 128 10.14 -18.16 -12.24
C PRO A 128 11.61 -18.19 -11.79
N ASP A 129 12.56 -18.04 -12.72
CA ASP A 129 14.00 -18.05 -12.41
C ASP A 129 14.41 -16.91 -11.45
N GLU A 130 13.86 -15.70 -11.65
CA GLU A 130 14.12 -14.57 -10.74
C GLU A 130 13.58 -14.83 -9.34
N PHE A 131 12.38 -15.44 -9.28
CA PHE A 131 11.77 -15.81 -8.00
C PHE A 131 12.59 -16.87 -7.30
N ASP A 132 12.96 -17.97 -7.99
CA ASP A 132 13.69 -19.10 -7.41
C ASP A 132 15.07 -18.67 -6.87
N LYS A 133 15.81 -17.88 -7.63
CA LYS A 133 17.09 -17.30 -7.17
C LYS A 133 16.93 -16.46 -5.90
N ALA A 134 15.91 -15.59 -5.88
CA ALA A 134 15.64 -14.75 -4.73
C ALA A 134 15.15 -15.57 -3.52
N PHE A 135 14.28 -16.55 -3.76
CA PHE A 135 13.76 -17.46 -2.74
C PHE A 135 14.89 -18.24 -2.06
N GLN A 136 15.75 -18.92 -2.82
CA GLN A 136 16.90 -19.68 -2.29
C GLN A 136 17.87 -18.81 -1.49
N ALA A 137 18.10 -17.58 -1.97
CA ALA A 137 18.99 -16.65 -1.27
C ALA A 137 18.38 -16.13 0.05
N VAL A 138 17.07 -15.92 0.10
CA VAL A 138 16.36 -15.52 1.33
C VAL A 138 16.22 -16.70 2.27
N GLU A 139 15.90 -17.89 1.77
CA GLU A 139 15.69 -19.11 2.57
C GLU A 139 16.89 -19.42 3.47
N LYS A 140 18.11 -19.34 2.91
CA LYS A 140 19.36 -19.55 3.65
C LYS A 140 19.53 -18.59 4.84
N LYS A 141 18.95 -17.39 4.75
CA LYS A 141 19.09 -16.32 5.78
C LYS A 141 17.90 -16.23 6.71
N ASN A 142 16.71 -16.41 6.16
CA ASN A 142 15.46 -16.24 6.89
C ASN A 142 14.35 -17.10 6.26
N PRO A 143 14.23 -18.38 6.65
CA PRO A 143 13.21 -19.29 6.13
C PRO A 143 11.78 -18.75 6.27
N GLY A 144 11.49 -17.96 7.30
CA GLY A 144 10.17 -17.39 7.51
C GLY A 144 9.80 -16.31 6.49
N VAL A 145 10.77 -15.49 6.10
CA VAL A 145 10.58 -14.54 4.99
C VAL A 145 10.44 -15.30 3.68
N ALA A 146 11.21 -16.36 3.45
CA ALA A 146 11.09 -17.20 2.25
C ALA A 146 9.70 -17.84 2.15
N ALA A 147 9.16 -18.38 3.24
CA ALA A 147 7.80 -18.95 3.28
C ALA A 147 6.74 -17.88 2.96
N ALA A 148 6.86 -16.68 3.52
CA ALA A 148 5.96 -15.57 3.19
C ALA A 148 6.10 -15.12 1.72
N MET A 149 7.30 -15.17 1.12
CA MET A 149 7.52 -14.92 -0.31
C MET A 149 6.82 -15.98 -1.17
N GLN A 150 6.98 -17.26 -0.86
CA GLN A 150 6.37 -18.35 -1.61
C GLN A 150 4.85 -18.25 -1.59
N LEU A 151 4.25 -17.98 -0.44
CA LEU A 151 2.81 -17.73 -0.31
C LEU A 151 2.37 -16.48 -1.10
N SER A 152 3.19 -15.41 -1.12
CA SER A 152 2.90 -14.22 -1.93
C SER A 152 2.90 -14.54 -3.43
N TYR A 153 3.83 -15.34 -3.89
CA TYR A 153 3.99 -15.74 -5.28
C TYR A 153 2.81 -16.61 -5.73
N ALA A 154 2.46 -17.63 -4.93
CA ALA A 154 1.40 -18.59 -5.25
C ALA A 154 -0.03 -18.02 -5.12
N LEU A 155 -0.28 -17.04 -4.25
CA LEU A 155 -1.62 -16.55 -3.90
C LEU A 155 -1.80 -15.04 -4.12
N GLY A 156 -0.85 -14.37 -4.75
CA GLY A 156 -0.92 -12.93 -4.99
C GLY A 156 -1.06 -12.07 -3.73
N LEU A 157 -0.43 -12.46 -2.61
CA LEU A 157 -0.59 -11.77 -1.34
C LEU A 157 0.14 -10.42 -1.31
N ARG A 158 -0.43 -9.43 -0.61
CA ARG A 158 0.30 -8.23 -0.24
C ARG A 158 1.31 -8.56 0.86
N THR A 159 2.38 -7.77 1.00
CA THR A 159 3.41 -7.99 2.04
C THR A 159 2.82 -8.23 3.43
N LYS A 160 1.81 -7.44 3.84
CA LYS A 160 1.18 -7.61 5.15
C LYS A 160 0.37 -8.90 5.23
N GLU A 161 -0.36 -9.24 4.16
CA GLU A 161 -1.12 -10.51 4.07
C GLU A 161 -0.17 -11.70 4.16
N ALA A 162 0.97 -11.66 3.49
CA ALA A 162 1.98 -12.72 3.50
C ALA A 162 2.62 -12.90 4.89
N VAL A 163 3.00 -11.80 5.55
CA VAL A 163 3.58 -11.86 6.90
C VAL A 163 2.57 -12.39 7.94
N GLU A 164 1.28 -12.08 7.78
CA GLU A 164 0.21 -12.56 8.64
C GLU A 164 -0.43 -13.88 8.19
N ALA A 165 0.06 -14.48 7.10
CA ALA A 165 -0.49 -15.72 6.54
C ALA A 165 -0.49 -16.90 7.52
N CYS A 166 0.42 -16.93 8.49
CA CYS A 166 0.44 -17.92 9.55
C CYS A 166 -0.94 -18.13 10.22
N LYS A 167 -1.72 -17.06 10.33
CA LYS A 167 -3.08 -17.12 10.91
C LYS A 167 -4.11 -17.77 9.99
N SER A 168 -3.83 -17.88 8.70
CA SER A 168 -4.71 -18.43 7.67
C SER A 168 -4.34 -19.85 7.23
N ILE A 169 -3.11 -20.29 7.47
CA ILE A 169 -2.59 -21.59 7.04
C ILE A 169 -3.56 -22.75 7.38
N PRO A 170 -4.09 -22.90 8.61
CA PRO A 170 -5.00 -24.01 8.92
C PRO A 170 -6.29 -23.99 8.09
N SER A 171 -6.81 -22.80 7.77
CA SER A 171 -8.03 -22.67 6.94
C SER A 171 -7.74 -22.93 5.47
N TRP A 172 -6.60 -22.51 4.97
CA TRP A 172 -6.18 -22.74 3.59
C TRP A 172 -5.88 -24.22 3.32
N LYS A 173 -5.26 -24.90 4.30
CA LYS A 173 -5.04 -26.34 4.23
C LYS A 173 -6.36 -27.11 4.10
N ARG A 174 -7.33 -26.81 4.96
CA ARG A 174 -8.68 -27.40 4.87
C ARG A 174 -9.36 -27.12 3.53
N ALA A 175 -9.22 -25.90 3.00
CA ALA A 175 -9.77 -25.55 1.69
C ALA A 175 -9.15 -26.38 0.56
N LEU A 176 -7.84 -26.62 0.59
CA LEU A 176 -7.16 -27.52 -0.35
C LEU A 176 -7.63 -28.96 -0.22
N GLU A 177 -7.72 -29.49 0.99
CA GLU A 177 -8.13 -30.86 1.28
C GLU A 177 -9.60 -31.12 0.89
N SER A 178 -10.47 -30.11 1.08
CA SER A 178 -11.88 -30.19 0.66
C SER A 178 -12.12 -29.88 -0.83
N GLY A 179 -11.07 -29.72 -1.63
CA GLY A 179 -11.20 -29.50 -3.07
C GLY A 179 -11.65 -28.11 -3.49
N GLN A 180 -11.67 -27.11 -2.60
CA GLN A 180 -12.07 -25.75 -2.95
C GLN A 180 -11.12 -25.14 -4.00
N ASN A 181 -11.67 -24.31 -4.89
CA ASN A 181 -10.91 -23.63 -5.96
C ASN A 181 -10.34 -22.26 -5.53
N SER A 182 -10.60 -21.85 -4.32
CA SER A 182 -10.09 -20.59 -3.76
C SER A 182 -9.76 -20.73 -2.28
N VAL A 183 -8.92 -19.84 -1.79
CA VAL A 183 -8.64 -19.66 -0.35
C VAL A 183 -9.05 -18.28 0.12
N ARG A 184 -9.56 -18.19 1.35
CA ARG A 184 -10.00 -16.94 1.94
C ARG A 184 -8.86 -16.22 2.66
N VAL A 185 -8.50 -15.04 2.20
CA VAL A 185 -7.48 -14.16 2.81
C VAL A 185 -8.19 -13.18 3.74
N VAL A 186 -7.95 -13.31 5.05
CA VAL A 186 -8.61 -12.50 6.09
C VAL A 186 -7.62 -11.54 6.75
N PHE A 187 -6.44 -12.03 7.13
CA PHE A 187 -5.48 -11.27 7.92
C PHE A 187 -4.57 -10.40 7.05
N GLY A 188 -4.20 -9.23 7.54
CA GLY A 188 -3.34 -8.30 6.83
C GLY A 188 -3.99 -7.52 5.70
N THR A 189 -5.27 -7.77 5.40
CA THR A 189 -6.00 -7.17 4.28
C THR A 189 -6.13 -5.65 4.43
N LYS A 190 -6.20 -4.96 3.30
CA LYS A 190 -6.36 -3.49 3.29
C LYS A 190 -7.77 -3.11 3.76
N GLY A 191 -7.81 -2.34 4.85
CA GLY A 191 -9.08 -1.93 5.46
C GLY A 191 -9.85 -3.06 6.16
N GLY A 192 -9.19 -4.20 6.45
CA GLY A 192 -9.81 -5.35 7.13
C GLY A 192 -10.83 -6.10 6.28
N ARG A 193 -10.89 -5.86 4.96
CA ARG A 193 -11.85 -6.51 4.06
C ARG A 193 -11.30 -7.85 3.58
N PRO A 194 -11.92 -8.98 3.97
CA PRO A 194 -11.54 -10.30 3.46
C PRO A 194 -11.74 -10.38 1.94
N ARG A 195 -10.98 -11.28 1.32
CA ARG A 195 -11.13 -11.63 -0.10
C ARG A 195 -10.93 -13.11 -0.30
N ASP A 196 -11.50 -13.66 -1.32
CA ASP A 196 -11.17 -14.98 -1.82
C ASP A 196 -10.18 -14.82 -2.97
N THR A 197 -9.16 -15.68 -3.04
CA THR A 197 -8.17 -15.70 -4.12
C THR A 197 -8.16 -17.08 -4.74
N VAL A 198 -8.17 -17.15 -6.07
CA VAL A 198 -8.18 -18.39 -6.82
C VAL A 198 -6.90 -19.19 -6.57
N ILE A 199 -7.02 -20.52 -6.56
CA ILE A 199 -5.91 -21.46 -6.55
C ILE A 199 -5.56 -21.76 -8.01
N LEU A 200 -4.49 -21.14 -8.51
CA LEU A 200 -4.06 -21.31 -9.91
C LEU A 200 -3.39 -22.66 -10.15
N ASP A 201 -2.54 -23.06 -9.20
CA ASP A 201 -1.86 -24.35 -9.18
C ASP A 201 -1.94 -24.93 -7.74
N ARG A 202 -2.66 -26.01 -7.64
CA ARG A 202 -2.96 -26.66 -6.37
C ARG A 202 -1.72 -27.24 -5.69
N ASP A 203 -0.79 -27.75 -6.47
CA ASP A 203 0.42 -28.40 -5.94
C ASP A 203 1.43 -27.33 -5.45
N SER A 204 1.58 -26.25 -6.17
CA SER A 204 2.38 -25.11 -5.74
C SER A 204 1.84 -24.49 -4.45
N VAL A 205 0.51 -24.31 -4.34
CA VAL A 205 -0.09 -23.77 -3.10
C VAL A 205 0.07 -24.75 -1.94
N ARG A 206 -0.09 -26.07 -2.19
CA ARG A 206 0.13 -27.11 -1.19
C ARG A 206 1.58 -27.12 -0.68
N ALA A 207 2.55 -27.04 -1.60
CA ALA A 207 3.97 -26.96 -1.27
C ALA A 207 4.29 -25.72 -0.42
N ALA A 208 3.74 -24.55 -0.79
CA ALA A 208 3.92 -23.31 -0.05
C ALA A 208 3.34 -23.39 1.38
N ILE A 209 2.14 -23.98 1.54
CA ILE A 209 1.51 -24.18 2.85
C ILE A 209 2.32 -25.15 3.70
N ASN A 210 2.74 -26.29 3.16
CA ASN A 210 3.52 -27.29 3.89
C ASN A 210 4.89 -26.72 4.33
N TYR A 211 5.52 -25.93 3.49
CA TYR A 211 6.77 -25.25 3.85
C TYR A 211 6.53 -24.23 4.97
N ALA A 212 5.47 -23.44 4.87
CA ALA A 212 5.11 -22.46 5.87
C ALA A 212 4.81 -23.12 7.25
N GLU A 213 4.11 -24.26 7.28
CA GLU A 213 3.87 -25.02 8.51
C GLU A 213 5.18 -25.44 9.20
N LYS A 214 6.11 -26.05 8.45
CA LYS A 214 7.43 -26.45 8.96
C LYS A 214 8.23 -25.28 9.54
N VAL A 215 8.09 -24.11 8.94
CA VAL A 215 8.75 -22.89 9.43
C VAL A 215 8.08 -22.39 10.71
N MET A 216 6.74 -22.39 10.75
CA MET A 216 5.96 -21.96 11.92
C MET A 216 6.24 -22.80 13.17
N GLU A 217 6.44 -24.12 13.01
CA GLU A 217 6.83 -25.02 14.11
C GLU A 217 8.12 -24.55 14.80
N LYS A 218 9.04 -23.97 14.05
CA LYS A 218 10.35 -23.47 14.54
C LYS A 218 10.34 -22.01 14.98
N GLN A 219 9.24 -21.28 14.72
CA GLN A 219 9.16 -19.82 14.91
C GLN A 219 7.91 -19.39 15.71
N ASN A 220 7.60 -20.10 16.79
CA ASN A 220 6.50 -19.74 17.71
C ASN A 220 5.15 -19.54 17.00
N GLY A 221 4.85 -20.34 15.98
CA GLY A 221 3.61 -20.23 15.20
C GLY A 221 3.55 -19.03 14.23
N LYS A 222 4.65 -18.35 14.01
CA LYS A 222 4.75 -17.20 13.08
C LYS A 222 5.63 -17.52 11.89
N LEU A 223 5.43 -16.82 10.76
CA LEU A 223 6.37 -16.87 9.63
C LEU A 223 7.56 -15.95 9.90
N VAL A 224 7.30 -14.73 10.29
CA VAL A 224 8.34 -13.75 10.61
C VAL A 224 8.21 -13.39 12.09
N ASP A 225 8.96 -14.09 12.94
CA ASP A 225 8.86 -13.89 14.39
C ASP A 225 9.53 -12.58 14.79
N ARG A 226 8.69 -11.59 15.07
CA ARG A 226 9.06 -10.26 15.55
C ARG A 226 8.03 -9.80 16.60
N PRO A 227 8.40 -8.90 17.51
CA PRO A 227 7.52 -8.42 18.58
C PRO A 227 6.19 -7.85 18.08
N ASP A 228 6.20 -7.20 16.91
CA ASP A 228 5.00 -6.62 16.32
C ASP A 228 5.01 -6.75 14.78
N ILE A 229 3.82 -6.57 14.19
CA ILE A 229 3.61 -6.68 12.75
C ILE A 229 4.43 -5.68 11.93
N ARG A 230 4.71 -4.50 12.46
CA ARG A 230 5.50 -3.48 11.78
C ARG A 230 6.94 -3.96 11.62
N LYS A 231 7.55 -4.43 12.71
CA LYS A 231 8.90 -5.00 12.69
C LYS A 231 8.98 -6.25 11.81
N ALA A 232 7.93 -7.07 11.77
CA ALA A 232 7.87 -8.23 10.88
C ALA A 232 7.84 -7.81 9.40
N ILE A 233 7.04 -6.81 9.03
CA ILE A 233 6.99 -6.25 7.68
C ILE A 233 8.34 -5.59 7.30
N ASP A 234 8.95 -4.86 8.22
CA ASP A 234 10.24 -4.21 7.98
C ASP A 234 11.36 -5.26 7.80
N THR A 235 11.33 -6.35 8.58
CA THR A 235 12.23 -7.49 8.38
C THR A 235 12.02 -8.14 7.01
N TYR A 236 10.77 -8.42 6.62
CA TYR A 236 10.44 -8.95 5.31
C TYR A 236 11.01 -8.05 4.19
N ARG A 237 10.72 -6.76 4.23
CA ARG A 237 11.19 -5.78 3.23
C ARG A 237 12.72 -5.69 3.18
N TYR A 238 13.37 -5.73 4.33
CA TYR A 238 14.81 -5.71 4.42
C TYR A 238 15.41 -6.94 3.73
N GLN A 239 14.99 -8.15 4.09
CA GLN A 239 15.53 -9.40 3.56
C GLN A 239 15.35 -9.51 2.04
N VAL A 240 14.16 -9.21 1.54
CA VAL A 240 13.89 -9.29 0.09
C VAL A 240 14.67 -8.23 -0.71
N ARG A 241 14.93 -7.07 -0.10
CA ARG A 241 15.79 -6.04 -0.70
C ARG A 241 17.24 -6.48 -0.80
N GLN A 242 17.74 -7.22 0.20
CA GLN A 242 19.11 -7.73 0.22
C GLN A 242 19.41 -8.75 -0.90
N VAL A 243 18.39 -9.33 -1.49
CA VAL A 243 18.51 -10.27 -2.63
C VAL A 243 18.09 -9.62 -3.96
N GLY A 244 18.11 -8.30 -4.05
CA GLY A 244 17.88 -7.55 -5.28
C GLY A 244 16.41 -7.29 -5.64
N LEU A 245 15.44 -7.69 -4.81
CA LEU A 245 14.03 -7.40 -5.08
C LEU A 245 13.69 -5.94 -4.75
N THR A 246 14.11 -5.03 -5.63
CA THR A 246 13.97 -3.58 -5.49
C THR A 246 13.41 -2.94 -6.76
N GLY A 247 13.15 -1.65 -6.74
CA GLY A 247 12.73 -0.89 -7.92
C GLY A 247 11.52 -1.51 -8.63
N LYS A 248 11.67 -1.82 -9.91
CA LYS A 248 10.63 -2.46 -10.72
C LYS A 248 10.32 -3.90 -10.26
N LYS A 249 11.30 -4.60 -9.69
CA LYS A 249 11.19 -5.98 -9.16
C LYS A 249 10.98 -6.04 -7.64
N ALA A 250 10.49 -4.98 -7.01
CA ALA A 250 10.20 -4.95 -5.57
C ALA A 250 9.15 -6.03 -5.18
N PRO A 251 8.99 -6.38 -3.87
CA PRO A 251 8.13 -7.51 -3.44
C PRO A 251 6.71 -7.54 -4.03
N HIS A 252 6.16 -6.39 -4.39
CA HIS A 252 4.86 -6.33 -5.06
C HIS A 252 4.84 -6.98 -6.45
N SER A 253 6.01 -7.22 -7.03
CA SER A 253 6.19 -7.91 -8.33
C SER A 253 5.71 -9.36 -8.32
N MET A 254 5.73 -10.04 -7.15
CA MET A 254 5.12 -11.37 -7.00
C MET A 254 3.61 -11.33 -7.27
N ARG A 255 2.96 -10.24 -6.89
CA ARG A 255 1.53 -10.06 -7.12
C ARG A 255 1.24 -9.70 -8.60
N TYR A 256 2.19 -9.05 -9.28
CA TYR A 256 2.12 -8.86 -10.73
C TYR A 256 2.25 -10.20 -11.46
N HIS A 257 3.20 -11.05 -11.05
CA HIS A 257 3.29 -12.41 -11.57
C HIS A 257 1.97 -13.17 -11.38
N PHE A 258 1.45 -13.25 -10.15
CA PHE A 258 0.17 -13.89 -9.89
C PHE A 258 -0.97 -13.35 -10.79
N SER A 259 -1.00 -12.04 -11.05
CA SER A 259 -2.05 -11.47 -11.90
C SER A 259 -1.92 -11.89 -13.36
N GLN A 260 -0.71 -12.10 -13.88
CA GLN A 260 -0.48 -12.64 -15.23
C GLN A 260 -0.93 -14.10 -15.31
N GLU A 261 -0.51 -14.91 -14.34
CA GLU A 261 -0.92 -16.32 -14.26
C GLU A 261 -2.44 -16.45 -14.12
N ALA A 262 -3.08 -15.60 -13.30
CA ALA A 262 -4.54 -15.59 -13.17
C ALA A 262 -5.25 -15.21 -14.47
N LYS A 263 -4.70 -14.24 -15.22
CA LYS A 263 -5.23 -13.89 -16.55
C LYS A 263 -5.19 -15.12 -17.46
N SER A 264 -4.04 -15.75 -17.60
CA SER A 264 -3.86 -16.94 -18.45
C SER A 264 -4.72 -18.12 -17.98
N PHE A 265 -4.91 -18.27 -16.67
CA PHE A 265 -5.80 -19.30 -16.10
C PHE A 265 -7.25 -19.10 -16.53
N TYR A 266 -7.77 -17.87 -16.45
CA TYR A 266 -9.15 -17.57 -16.86
C TYR A 266 -9.32 -17.56 -18.39
N GLU A 267 -8.30 -17.19 -19.16
CA GLU A 267 -8.31 -17.30 -20.62
C GLU A 267 -8.49 -18.76 -21.07
N ARG A 268 -7.78 -19.70 -20.43
CA ARG A 268 -7.93 -21.14 -20.72
C ARG A 268 -9.32 -21.68 -20.37
N GLN A 269 -10.08 -20.99 -19.52
CA GLN A 269 -11.47 -21.33 -19.18
C GLN A 269 -12.50 -20.64 -20.09
N GLY A 270 -12.07 -19.86 -21.08
CA GLY A 270 -12.93 -19.23 -22.06
C GLY A 270 -13.61 -17.93 -21.61
N TYR A 271 -13.15 -17.31 -20.50
CA TYR A 271 -13.68 -16.02 -20.08
C TYR A 271 -13.27 -14.91 -21.04
N THR A 272 -14.15 -13.93 -21.24
CA THR A 272 -13.85 -12.73 -22.01
C THR A 272 -12.86 -11.82 -21.25
N GLU A 273 -12.12 -10.98 -21.95
CA GLU A 273 -11.15 -10.04 -21.35
C GLU A 273 -11.78 -9.20 -20.23
N ARG A 274 -13.01 -8.76 -20.41
CA ARG A 274 -13.73 -7.97 -19.39
C ARG A 274 -14.00 -8.76 -18.12
N GLU A 275 -14.43 -10.00 -18.26
CA GLU A 275 -14.67 -10.91 -17.12
C GLU A 275 -13.37 -11.26 -16.43
N ILE A 276 -12.31 -11.54 -17.18
CA ILE A 276 -10.98 -11.83 -16.64
C ILE A 276 -10.49 -10.71 -15.73
N PHE A 277 -10.54 -9.46 -16.19
CA PHE A 277 -10.10 -8.33 -15.33
C PHE A 277 -11.02 -8.11 -14.13
N ALA A 278 -12.30 -8.44 -14.21
CA ALA A 278 -13.20 -8.42 -13.06
C ALA A 278 -12.82 -9.50 -12.04
N LEU A 279 -12.58 -10.75 -12.50
CA LEU A 279 -12.17 -11.89 -11.67
C LEU A 279 -10.81 -11.62 -11.00
N VAL A 280 -9.79 -11.22 -11.76
CA VAL A 280 -8.47 -10.84 -11.23
C VAL A 280 -8.59 -9.69 -10.23
N SER A 281 -9.52 -8.75 -10.44
CA SER A 281 -9.80 -7.68 -9.48
C SER A 281 -10.32 -8.22 -8.14
N MET A 282 -11.18 -9.21 -8.17
CA MET A 282 -11.69 -9.87 -6.98
C MET A 282 -10.59 -10.65 -6.26
N ASP A 283 -9.85 -11.50 -6.98
CA ASP A 283 -8.71 -12.27 -6.45
C ASP A 283 -7.67 -11.39 -5.78
N LEU A 284 -7.38 -10.25 -6.38
CA LEU A 284 -6.47 -9.27 -5.83
C LEU A 284 -7.09 -8.41 -4.71
N GLY A 285 -8.38 -8.56 -4.39
CA GLY A 285 -9.09 -7.79 -3.37
C GLY A 285 -9.14 -6.29 -3.65
N HIS A 286 -9.29 -5.92 -4.93
CA HIS A 286 -9.65 -4.57 -5.33
C HIS A 286 -11.16 -4.36 -5.34
N GLY A 287 -11.93 -5.46 -5.32
CA GLY A 287 -13.38 -5.48 -5.33
C GLY A 287 -13.97 -5.46 -6.74
N ASP A 288 -15.28 -5.64 -6.81
CA ASP A 288 -16.02 -5.59 -8.06
C ASP A 288 -15.97 -4.20 -8.71
N GLY A 289 -16.10 -4.15 -10.04
CA GLY A 289 -16.05 -2.91 -10.83
C GLY A 289 -14.65 -2.27 -10.98
N ARG A 290 -13.58 -2.91 -10.50
CA ARG A 290 -12.20 -2.42 -10.61
C ARG A 290 -11.37 -3.05 -11.73
N GLY A 291 -11.98 -3.76 -12.67
CA GLY A 291 -11.28 -4.39 -13.81
C GLY A 291 -10.42 -3.41 -14.62
N LYS A 292 -10.96 -2.23 -14.96
CA LYS A 292 -10.18 -1.15 -15.63
C LYS A 292 -8.93 -0.74 -14.84
N TYR A 293 -9.04 -0.63 -13.53
CA TYR A 293 -7.90 -0.31 -12.66
C TYR A 293 -6.86 -1.45 -12.68
N VAL A 294 -7.31 -2.70 -12.59
CA VAL A 294 -6.41 -3.87 -12.64
C VAL A 294 -5.68 -3.92 -13.98
N ARG A 295 -6.39 -3.75 -15.10
CA ARG A 295 -5.78 -3.66 -16.43
C ARG A 295 -4.69 -2.57 -16.47
N GLN A 296 -5.00 -1.38 -16.00
CA GLN A 296 -4.07 -0.26 -16.01
C GLN A 296 -2.85 -0.49 -15.11
N VAL A 297 -3.03 -1.07 -13.92
CA VAL A 297 -1.95 -1.21 -12.93
C VAL A 297 -1.09 -2.44 -13.18
N TYR A 298 -1.69 -3.58 -13.55
CA TYR A 298 -0.97 -4.85 -13.60
C TYR A 298 -0.60 -5.30 -15.01
N PHE A 299 -1.19 -4.67 -16.07
CA PHE A 299 -1.04 -5.11 -17.46
C PHE A 299 -0.64 -4.02 -18.45
N LYS A 300 -0.80 -2.72 -18.13
CA LYS A 300 -0.25 -1.63 -18.94
C LYS A 300 1.25 -1.44 -18.65
N GLY A 301 2.01 -1.22 -19.70
CA GLY A 301 3.47 -1.07 -19.62
C GLY A 301 4.24 -2.35 -19.99
N TRP A 302 3.55 -3.32 -20.60
CA TRP A 302 4.11 -4.58 -21.08
C TRP A 302 3.96 -4.76 -22.60
N SER A 303 3.10 -3.96 -23.23
CA SER A 303 2.78 -4.06 -24.64
C SER A 303 3.59 -3.15 -25.56
N ASP A 304 4.49 -2.33 -25.01
CA ASP A 304 5.14 -1.27 -25.80
C ASP A 304 6.66 -1.45 -25.97
N ASP A 305 7.25 -2.59 -25.58
CA ASP A 305 8.68 -2.89 -25.75
C ASP A 305 8.92 -4.33 -26.26
N GLU A 306 8.23 -4.72 -27.36
CA GLU A 306 8.67 -5.81 -28.24
C GLU A 306 8.62 -5.40 -29.70
#